data_59db64a6e685ebf486492f8ef3723969
#
_entry.id   59db64a6e685ebf486492f8ef3723969
#
_cell.length_a   1.000
_cell.length_b   1.000
_cell.length_c   1.000
_cell.angle_alpha   90.00
_cell.angle_beta   90.00
_cell.angle_gamma   90.00
#
_symmetry.space_group_name_H-M   'P 1'
#
loop_
_entity.id
_entity.type
_entity.pdbx_description
1 polymer ?
#
loop_
_entity_poly.entity_id
_entity_poly.type
_entity_poly.pdbx_seq_one_letter_code
_entity_poly.pdbx_strand_id
1 'polypeptide(L)'
;MGGQIVDLVNSRIFSGVVVVENGKIIKIEEQPVGNTQYIMPGFVDAHVHIESSMLVPSEFARLATCHGTVATVSDPHEIANVLGKEGVRYMIDNGKKVPFKFFFGAPSCVPSTSFETAGFTLDANDIEELMASPDIYYLSEMMTPG
;
A
#
# COMPACT_ATOMS: atom_id res chain seq x y z
N MET A 1 4.95 20.28 16.13
CA MET A 1 6.23 19.51 16.14
C MET A 1 7.27 20.33 15.40
N GLY A 2 8.47 20.55 16.00
CA GLY A 2 9.56 21.29 15.37
C GLY A 2 10.69 20.37 14.95
N GLY A 3 11.36 20.65 13.83
CA GLY A 3 12.47 19.84 13.32
C GLY A 3 12.96 20.28 11.94
N GLN A 4 13.76 19.43 11.32
CA GLN A 4 14.20 19.58 9.93
C GLN A 4 13.13 18.99 9.01
N ILE A 5 12.36 19.83 8.34
CA ILE A 5 11.24 19.42 7.49
C ILE A 5 11.76 19.02 6.13
N VAL A 6 11.47 17.78 5.71
CA VAL A 6 11.79 17.27 4.38
C VAL A 6 10.62 17.56 3.45
N ASP A 7 10.79 18.57 2.61
CA ASP A 7 9.81 18.98 1.59
C ASP A 7 10.11 18.27 0.28
N LEU A 8 9.40 17.17 0.04
CA LEU A 8 9.59 16.35 -1.15
C LEU A 8 9.11 17.05 -2.43
N VAL A 9 8.14 17.95 -2.31
CA VAL A 9 7.58 18.65 -3.47
C VAL A 9 8.58 19.65 -4.03
N ASN A 10 9.26 20.40 -3.13
CA ASN A 10 10.22 21.42 -3.53
C ASN A 10 11.68 20.92 -3.43
N SER A 11 11.90 19.64 -3.15
CA SER A 11 13.23 18.99 -3.06
C SER A 11 14.18 19.76 -2.12
N ARG A 12 13.70 20.17 -0.94
CA ARG A 12 14.48 20.93 0.05
C ARG A 12 14.27 20.43 1.46
N ILE A 13 15.23 20.73 2.33
CA ILE A 13 15.14 20.52 3.78
C ILE A 13 15.29 21.88 4.45
N PHE A 14 14.40 22.19 5.39
CA PHE A 14 14.45 23.44 6.13
C PHE A 14 14.04 23.24 7.60
N SER A 15 14.53 24.14 8.45
CA SER A 15 14.15 24.19 9.86
C SER A 15 12.74 24.77 9.99
N GLY A 16 11.86 24.08 10.72
CA GLY A 16 10.48 24.56 10.80
C GLY A 16 9.60 23.81 11.80
N VAL A 17 8.35 24.24 11.82
CA VAL A 17 7.30 23.68 12.69
C VAL A 17 6.12 23.20 11.85
N VAL A 18 5.67 21.99 12.14
CA VAL A 18 4.42 21.42 11.62
C VAL A 18 3.36 21.50 12.71
N VAL A 19 2.24 22.16 12.42
CA VAL A 19 1.07 22.26 13.30
C VAL A 19 0.03 21.26 12.84
N VAL A 20 -0.42 20.41 13.78
CA VAL A 20 -1.43 19.37 13.53
C VAL A 20 -2.61 19.60 14.46
N GLU A 21 -3.80 19.66 13.88
CA GLU A 21 -5.07 19.74 14.62
C GLU A 21 -6.05 18.69 14.06
N ASN A 22 -6.71 17.96 14.94
CA ASN A 22 -7.68 16.91 14.58
C ASN A 22 -7.13 15.91 13.55
N GLY A 23 -5.85 15.52 13.68
CA GLY A 23 -5.18 14.56 12.80
C GLY A 23 -4.81 15.11 11.41
N LYS A 24 -4.94 16.42 11.19
CA LYS A 24 -4.59 17.07 9.92
C LYS A 24 -3.49 18.10 10.13
N ILE A 25 -2.56 18.18 9.17
CA ILE A 25 -1.58 19.25 9.10
C ILE A 25 -2.33 20.50 8.65
N ILE A 26 -2.36 21.54 9.52
CA ILE A 26 -3.02 22.82 9.22
C ILE A 26 -2.03 23.90 8.83
N LYS A 27 -0.76 23.76 9.23
CA LYS A 27 0.27 24.74 8.93
C LYS A 27 1.66 24.11 8.95
N ILE A 28 2.51 24.62 8.05
CA ILE A 28 3.96 24.36 8.05
C ILE A 28 4.63 25.74 8.02
N GLU A 29 5.46 26.03 8.99
CA GLU A 29 6.17 27.32 9.10
C GLU A 29 7.67 27.11 9.11
N GLU A 30 8.36 27.84 8.25
CA GLU A 30 9.81 27.89 8.22
C GLU A 30 10.28 28.86 9.31
N GLN A 31 10.97 28.34 10.30
CA GLN A 31 11.55 29.11 11.39
C GLN A 31 12.68 28.32 12.08
N PRO A 32 13.63 28.99 12.71
CA PRO A 32 14.68 28.31 13.46
C PRO A 32 14.09 27.46 14.59
N VAL A 33 14.51 26.19 14.67
CA VAL A 33 14.20 25.30 15.79
C VAL A 33 15.48 24.65 16.28
N GLY A 34 15.57 24.44 17.60
CA GLY A 34 16.74 23.79 18.21
C GLY A 34 16.77 22.26 18.04
N ASN A 35 15.75 21.68 17.41
CA ASN A 35 15.63 20.24 17.20
C ASN A 35 16.25 19.85 15.86
N THR A 36 17.11 18.84 15.87
CA THR A 36 17.78 18.28 14.67
C THR A 36 17.08 17.04 14.08
N GLN A 37 15.99 16.59 14.69
CA GLN A 37 15.21 15.48 14.17
C GLN A 37 14.54 15.87 12.85
N TYR A 38 14.42 14.89 11.94
CA TYR A 38 13.73 15.10 10.68
C TYR A 38 12.23 14.86 10.85
N ILE A 39 11.44 15.70 10.17
CA ILE A 39 9.99 15.54 9.99
C ILE A 39 9.76 15.30 8.49
N MET A 40 9.22 14.16 8.14
CA MET A 40 9.01 13.76 6.76
C MET A 40 7.70 12.97 6.63
N PRO A 41 7.12 12.87 5.41
CA PRO A 41 6.02 11.96 5.16
C PRO A 41 6.41 10.51 5.51
N GLY A 42 5.44 9.71 5.96
CA GLY A 42 5.66 8.28 6.13
C GLY A 42 5.98 7.59 4.81
N PHE A 43 6.68 6.46 4.87
CA PHE A 43 7.07 5.71 3.69
C PHE A 43 5.87 5.04 3.01
N VAL A 44 5.93 4.95 1.70
CA VAL A 44 5.04 4.12 0.90
C VAL A 44 5.86 2.97 0.34
N ASP A 45 5.48 1.74 0.66
CA ASP A 45 6.03 0.58 -0.01
C ASP A 45 5.38 0.48 -1.40
N ALA A 46 6.18 0.70 -2.44
CA ALA A 46 5.68 0.86 -3.81
C ALA A 46 5.35 -0.47 -4.50
N HIS A 47 5.74 -1.61 -3.91
CA HIS A 47 5.40 -2.93 -4.43
C HIS A 47 5.59 -3.99 -3.34
N VAL A 48 4.49 -4.60 -2.92
CA VAL A 48 4.53 -5.67 -1.91
C VAL A 48 3.43 -6.70 -2.13
N HIS A 49 3.81 -7.96 -1.98
CA HIS A 49 2.90 -9.10 -1.81
C HIS A 49 2.78 -9.36 -0.31
N ILE A 50 1.70 -8.88 0.29
CA ILE A 50 1.50 -8.96 1.75
C ILE A 50 1.50 -10.42 2.21
N GLU A 51 0.93 -11.31 1.42
CA GLU A 51 0.84 -12.74 1.67
C GLU A 51 2.20 -13.41 1.85
N SER A 52 3.21 -12.94 1.12
CA SER A 52 4.58 -13.43 1.22
C SER A 52 5.20 -13.19 2.60
N SER A 53 4.66 -12.26 3.38
CA SER A 53 5.01 -12.06 4.79
C SER A 53 4.34 -13.07 5.74
N MET A 54 3.44 -13.92 5.24
CA MET A 54 2.56 -14.82 6.01
C MET A 54 1.60 -14.07 6.95
N LEU A 55 1.36 -12.80 6.71
CA LEU A 55 0.46 -11.96 7.50
C LEU A 55 -0.76 -11.56 6.68
N VAL A 56 -1.85 -11.29 7.39
CA VAL A 56 -2.99 -10.59 6.81
C VAL A 56 -2.75 -9.06 6.83
N PRO A 57 -3.41 -8.26 5.99
CA PRO A 57 -3.16 -6.83 5.89
C PRO A 57 -3.19 -6.06 7.21
N SER A 58 -4.13 -6.36 8.10
CA SER A 58 -4.22 -5.68 9.40
C SER A 58 -3.01 -5.92 10.30
N GLU A 59 -2.43 -7.14 10.27
CA GLU A 59 -1.23 -7.47 11.05
C GLU A 59 0.05 -6.96 10.35
N PHE A 60 0.09 -7.00 9.02
CA PHE A 60 1.14 -6.38 8.24
C PHE A 60 1.25 -4.88 8.56
N ALA A 61 0.12 -4.17 8.57
CA ALA A 61 0.08 -2.75 8.91
C ALA A 61 0.66 -2.47 10.31
N ARG A 62 0.32 -3.30 11.29
CA ARG A 62 0.82 -3.18 12.66
C ARG A 62 2.34 -3.28 12.72
N LEU A 63 2.93 -4.17 11.93
CA LEU A 63 4.38 -4.34 11.84
C LEU A 63 5.02 -3.20 11.04
N ALA A 64 4.48 -2.88 9.86
CA ALA A 64 5.05 -1.91 8.93
C ALA A 64 5.10 -0.49 9.51
N THR A 65 4.07 -0.09 10.27
CA THR A 65 4.03 1.24 10.90
C THR A 65 5.14 1.45 11.92
N CYS A 66 5.62 0.40 12.58
CA CYS A 66 6.76 0.49 13.50
C CYS A 66 8.06 0.90 12.77
N HIS A 67 8.11 0.71 11.46
CA HIS A 67 9.23 1.06 10.59
C HIS A 67 8.98 2.32 9.74
N GLY A 68 7.87 3.03 10.01
CA GLY A 68 7.54 4.29 9.33
C GLY A 68 6.78 4.14 8.02
N THR A 69 6.40 2.93 7.61
CA THR A 69 5.55 2.70 6.44
C THR A 69 4.09 2.99 6.79
N VAL A 70 3.42 3.78 5.98
CA VAL A 70 2.02 4.22 6.20
C VAL A 70 1.08 3.81 5.07
N ALA A 71 1.63 3.31 3.97
CA ALA A 71 0.87 2.85 2.82
C ALA A 71 1.63 1.79 2.03
N THR A 72 0.89 0.98 1.28
CA THR A 72 1.45 0.01 0.32
C THR A 72 0.73 0.04 -1.01
N VAL A 73 1.46 -0.21 -2.09
CA VAL A 73 0.94 -0.65 -3.38
C VAL A 73 1.08 -2.16 -3.41
N SER A 74 -0.05 -2.88 -3.38
CA SER A 74 -0.08 -4.32 -3.08
C SER A 74 -0.70 -5.12 -4.21
N ASP A 75 -0.03 -6.20 -4.58
CA ASP A 75 -0.56 -7.18 -5.53
C ASP A 75 -0.93 -8.48 -4.78
N PRO A 76 -2.22 -8.80 -4.64
CA PRO A 76 -2.69 -9.96 -3.88
C PRO A 76 -2.78 -11.23 -4.74
N HIS A 77 -1.81 -11.51 -5.60
CA HIS A 77 -1.95 -12.62 -6.51
C HIS A 77 -1.64 -13.99 -5.89
N GLU A 78 -0.83 -14.07 -4.82
CA GLU A 78 -0.62 -15.33 -4.11
C GLU A 78 -1.91 -15.85 -3.49
N ILE A 79 -2.67 -14.99 -2.84
CA ILE A 79 -3.96 -15.41 -2.30
C ILE A 79 -4.98 -15.66 -3.42
N ALA A 80 -4.89 -14.95 -4.53
CA ALA A 80 -5.72 -15.21 -5.69
C ALA A 80 -5.43 -16.58 -6.33
N ASN A 81 -4.18 -17.03 -6.37
CA ASN A 81 -3.82 -18.39 -6.78
C ASN A 81 -4.48 -19.48 -5.93
N VAL A 82 -4.84 -19.18 -4.68
CA VAL A 82 -5.42 -20.13 -3.73
C VAL A 82 -6.93 -20.03 -3.69
N LEU A 83 -7.48 -18.82 -3.64
CA LEU A 83 -8.89 -18.53 -3.36
C LEU A 83 -9.59 -17.69 -4.45
N GLY A 84 -8.92 -17.39 -5.55
CA GLY A 84 -9.48 -16.58 -6.62
C GLY A 84 -9.86 -15.16 -6.17
N LYS A 85 -10.93 -14.61 -6.74
CA LYS A 85 -11.45 -13.27 -6.40
C LYS A 85 -11.82 -13.13 -4.92
N GLU A 86 -12.27 -14.19 -4.28
CA GLU A 86 -12.63 -14.16 -2.86
C GLU A 86 -11.41 -13.94 -1.97
N GLY A 87 -10.24 -14.45 -2.37
CA GLY A 87 -8.97 -14.16 -1.71
C GLY A 87 -8.61 -12.68 -1.80
N VAL A 88 -8.77 -12.07 -2.98
CA VAL A 88 -8.54 -10.64 -3.19
C VAL A 88 -9.49 -9.80 -2.31
N ARG A 89 -10.78 -10.12 -2.32
CA ARG A 89 -11.79 -9.47 -1.48
C ARG A 89 -11.49 -9.58 0.01
N TYR A 90 -11.05 -10.76 0.45
CA TYR A 90 -10.63 -10.97 1.83
C TYR A 90 -9.49 -10.04 2.23
N MET A 91 -8.47 -9.86 1.38
CA MET A 91 -7.35 -8.95 1.65
C MET A 91 -7.82 -7.50 1.78
N ILE A 92 -8.68 -7.06 0.86
CA ILE A 92 -9.29 -5.72 0.89
C ILE A 92 -10.07 -5.51 2.18
N ASP A 93 -10.98 -6.42 2.51
CA ASP A 93 -11.85 -6.30 3.70
C ASP A 93 -11.06 -6.38 5.01
N ASN A 94 -10.00 -7.18 5.04
CA ASN A 94 -9.11 -7.23 6.18
C ASN A 94 -8.32 -5.91 6.32
N GLY A 95 -7.85 -5.33 5.23
CA GLY A 95 -7.13 -4.06 5.21
C GLY A 95 -7.99 -2.89 5.72
N LYS A 96 -9.29 -2.89 5.44
CA LYS A 96 -10.24 -1.85 5.91
C LYS A 96 -10.40 -1.81 7.44
N LYS A 97 -9.93 -2.81 8.17
CA LYS A 97 -10.03 -2.86 9.65
C LYS A 97 -9.05 -1.94 10.38
N VAL A 98 -8.07 -1.40 9.67
CA VAL A 98 -7.00 -0.57 10.24
C VAL A 98 -6.81 0.73 9.45
N PRO A 99 -6.33 1.81 10.07
CA PRO A 99 -6.15 3.11 9.40
C PRO A 99 -4.86 3.19 8.56
N PHE A 100 -4.40 2.06 8.03
CA PHE A 100 -3.28 1.97 7.09
C PHE A 100 -3.83 2.02 5.67
N LYS A 101 -3.10 2.59 4.73
CA LYS A 101 -3.55 2.72 3.35
C LYS A 101 -3.03 1.57 2.50
N PHE A 102 -3.95 0.75 2.02
CA PHE A 102 -3.65 -0.32 1.07
C PHE A 102 -4.20 0.07 -0.30
N PHE A 103 -3.32 0.12 -1.29
CA PHE A 103 -3.69 0.31 -2.69
C PHE A 103 -3.55 -1.05 -3.37
N PHE A 104 -4.65 -1.80 -3.44
CA PHE A 104 -4.66 -3.11 -4.08
C PHE A 104 -4.83 -3.00 -5.59
N GLY A 105 -4.09 -3.85 -6.31
CA GLY A 105 -4.25 -4.08 -7.73
C GLY A 105 -5.08 -5.32 -8.04
N ALA A 106 -5.60 -5.42 -9.25
CA ALA A 106 -6.19 -6.65 -9.77
C ALA A 106 -5.05 -7.57 -10.27
N PRO A 107 -4.88 -8.78 -9.71
CA PRO A 107 -3.82 -9.69 -10.11
C PRO A 107 -4.07 -10.23 -11.52
N SER A 108 -3.22 -9.87 -12.48
CA SER A 108 -3.43 -10.14 -13.90
C SER A 108 -2.96 -11.52 -14.36
N CYS A 109 -2.12 -12.20 -13.56
CA CYS A 109 -1.51 -13.47 -13.90
C CYS A 109 -1.79 -14.52 -12.82
N VAL A 110 -2.97 -15.13 -12.86
CA VAL A 110 -3.40 -16.17 -11.91
C VAL A 110 -3.93 -17.38 -12.68
N PRO A 111 -3.16 -18.47 -12.76
CA PRO A 111 -1.75 -18.60 -12.36
C PRO A 111 -0.79 -17.81 -13.25
N SER A 112 0.46 -17.65 -12.84
CA SER A 112 1.47 -16.92 -13.59
C SER A 112 1.86 -17.62 -14.91
N THR A 113 1.70 -18.93 -14.98
CA THR A 113 1.91 -19.75 -16.20
C THR A 113 0.82 -20.79 -16.35
N SER A 114 0.55 -21.22 -17.61
CA SER A 114 -0.47 -22.22 -17.91
C SER A 114 -0.15 -23.64 -17.40
N PHE A 115 1.07 -23.90 -16.98
CA PHE A 115 1.52 -25.21 -16.50
C PHE A 115 1.74 -25.26 -14.98
N GLU A 116 1.44 -24.19 -14.27
CA GLU A 116 1.44 -24.18 -12.81
C GLU A 116 0.20 -24.88 -12.23
N THR A 117 0.38 -25.48 -11.06
CA THR A 117 -0.73 -25.94 -10.24
C THR A 117 -1.23 -24.79 -9.38
N ALA A 118 -2.46 -24.36 -9.64
CA ALA A 118 -3.13 -23.30 -8.87
C ALA A 118 -4.48 -23.78 -8.37
N GLY A 119 -4.98 -23.19 -7.29
CA GLY A 119 -6.34 -23.44 -6.79
C GLY A 119 -7.40 -22.77 -7.64
N PHE A 120 -7.05 -21.64 -8.27
CA PHE A 120 -7.93 -20.85 -9.13
C PHE A 120 -7.20 -20.31 -10.35
N THR A 121 -7.99 -19.97 -11.36
CA THR A 121 -7.56 -19.21 -12.54
C THR A 121 -8.44 -17.96 -12.63
N LEU A 122 -7.85 -16.81 -12.87
CA LEU A 122 -8.59 -15.59 -13.18
C LEU A 122 -8.51 -15.32 -14.68
N ASP A 123 -9.67 -15.18 -15.31
CA ASP A 123 -9.79 -14.81 -16.71
C ASP A 123 -10.02 -13.29 -16.89
N ALA A 124 -10.15 -12.87 -18.15
CA ALA A 124 -10.36 -11.45 -18.47
C ALA A 124 -11.66 -10.89 -17.86
N ASN A 125 -12.73 -11.71 -17.74
CA ASN A 125 -13.98 -11.25 -17.13
C ASN A 125 -13.81 -11.07 -15.61
N ASP A 126 -13.04 -11.95 -14.96
CA ASP A 126 -12.73 -11.83 -13.54
C ASP A 126 -11.94 -10.57 -13.26
N ILE A 127 -10.97 -10.24 -14.11
CA ILE A 127 -10.17 -9.01 -14.01
C ILE A 127 -11.06 -7.78 -14.25
N GLU A 128 -11.94 -7.80 -15.25
CA GLU A 128 -12.90 -6.71 -15.48
C GLU A 128 -13.78 -6.48 -14.27
N GLU A 129 -14.30 -7.55 -13.64
CA GLU A 129 -15.09 -7.45 -12.41
C GLU A 129 -14.29 -6.85 -11.25
N LEU A 130 -13.05 -7.29 -11.05
CA LEU A 130 -12.18 -6.72 -10.01
C LEU A 130 -11.89 -5.25 -10.26
N MET A 131 -11.56 -4.88 -11.50
CA MET A 131 -11.27 -3.50 -11.90
C MET A 131 -12.48 -2.56 -11.80
N ALA A 132 -13.69 -3.10 -11.83
CA ALA A 132 -14.91 -2.31 -11.57
C ALA A 132 -15.10 -1.96 -10.09
N SER A 133 -14.35 -2.57 -9.18
CA SER A 133 -14.40 -2.28 -7.75
C SER A 133 -13.70 -0.96 -7.42
N PRO A 134 -14.30 -0.09 -6.58
CA PRO A 134 -13.64 1.13 -6.12
C PRO A 134 -12.45 0.87 -5.19
N ASP A 135 -12.25 -0.36 -4.74
CA ASP A 135 -11.16 -0.77 -3.85
C ASP A 135 -9.92 -1.30 -4.63
N ILE A 136 -10.04 -1.42 -5.95
CA ILE A 136 -8.95 -1.81 -6.85
C ILE A 136 -8.48 -0.58 -7.61
N TYR A 137 -7.19 -0.30 -7.56
CA TYR A 137 -6.61 0.96 -8.02
C TYR A 137 -5.90 0.85 -9.37
N TYR A 138 -5.46 -0.36 -9.73
CA TYR A 138 -4.65 -0.60 -10.94
C TYR A 138 -4.69 -2.08 -11.34
N LEU A 139 -4.27 -2.36 -12.56
CA LEU A 139 -3.96 -3.70 -13.00
C LEU A 139 -2.55 -4.04 -12.51
N SER A 140 -2.41 -5.14 -11.79
CA SER A 140 -1.12 -5.57 -11.21
C SER A 140 -0.12 -6.02 -12.27
N GLU A 141 1.03 -6.50 -11.82
CA GLU A 141 2.12 -6.90 -12.69
C GLU A 141 1.72 -8.00 -13.68
N MET A 142 2.25 -7.90 -14.90
CA MET A 142 2.11 -8.90 -15.94
C MET A 142 3.38 -9.76 -16.00
N MET A 143 3.29 -10.99 -15.51
CA MET A 143 4.44 -11.91 -15.46
C MET A 143 4.66 -12.66 -16.77
N THR A 144 3.59 -12.91 -17.53
CA THR A 144 3.65 -13.60 -18.82
C THR A 144 2.93 -12.73 -19.84
N PRO A 145 3.64 -12.01 -20.72
CA PRO A 145 3.00 -11.37 -21.87
C PRO A 145 2.42 -12.45 -22.78
N GLY A 146 1.10 -12.35 -23.04
CA GLY A 146 0.38 -13.28 -23.92
C GLY A 146 0.81 -13.16 -25.38
#